data_82caec8d312d36e658527800c25b4009
#
_entry.id   82caec8d312d36e658527800c25b4009
#
_cell.length_a   1.000
_cell.length_b   1.000
_cell.length_c   1.000
_cell.angle_alpha   90.00
_cell.angle_beta   90.00
_cell.angle_gamma   90.00
#
_symmetry.space_group_name_H-M   'P 1'
#
loop_
_entity.id
_entity.type
_entity.pdbx_description
1 polymer ?
#
loop_
_entity_poly.entity_id
_entity_poly.type
_entity_poly.pdbx_seq_one_letter_code
_entity_poly.pdbx_strand_id
1 'polypeptide(L)'
;MKQIILFIVFIFTIMMCSFAQEAPSSPIIKGRDNKSTEFFKNKKLQSPISPMVLFSQKITGVVYTEGGKEVLIGASVIEVGSTNGTITDIDGEYSIGISKADKKILQASYLGYETKQERIGSRRVVNLS
;
A
#
# COMPACT_ATOMS: atom_id res chain seq x y z
N MET A 1 -3.26 19.82 41.41
CA MET A 1 -3.88 18.75 40.63
C MET A 1 -5.19 19.18 39.91
N LYS A 2 -6.03 19.99 40.52
CA LYS A 2 -7.28 20.47 39.84
C LYS A 2 -7.04 21.39 38.63
N GLN A 3 -5.95 22.17 38.63
CA GLN A 3 -5.60 23.08 37.53
C GLN A 3 -5.20 22.35 36.24
N ILE A 4 -4.55 21.20 36.34
CA ILE A 4 -4.07 20.42 35.20
C ILE A 4 -5.25 19.75 34.47
N ILE A 5 -6.27 19.31 35.21
CA ILE A 5 -7.46 18.68 34.63
C ILE A 5 -8.27 19.70 33.81
N LEU A 6 -8.35 20.95 34.26
CA LEU A 6 -9.02 22.03 33.52
C LEU A 6 -8.28 22.35 32.20
N PHE A 7 -6.95 22.32 32.19
CA PHE A 7 -6.18 22.53 30.96
C PHE A 7 -6.37 21.40 29.94
N ILE A 8 -6.42 20.15 30.39
CA ILE A 8 -6.64 18.99 29.51
C ILE A 8 -8.04 19.01 28.91
N VAL A 9 -9.06 19.35 29.69
CA VAL A 9 -10.45 19.47 29.19
C VAL A 9 -10.58 20.63 28.21
N PHE A 10 -9.87 21.75 28.42
CA PHE A 10 -9.90 22.90 27.50
C PHE A 10 -9.20 22.60 26.17
N ILE A 11 -8.08 21.87 26.18
CA ILE A 11 -7.40 21.41 24.94
C ILE A 11 -8.27 20.42 24.18
N PHE A 12 -8.97 19.52 24.88
CA PHE A 12 -9.84 18.54 24.26
C PHE A 12 -11.07 19.17 23.60
N THR A 13 -11.60 20.26 24.17
CA THR A 13 -12.74 21.01 23.61
C THR A 13 -12.36 21.78 22.33
N ILE A 14 -11.12 22.31 22.26
CA ILE A 14 -10.64 23.01 21.06
C ILE A 14 -10.38 22.02 19.92
N MET A 15 -9.95 20.81 20.22
CA MET A 15 -9.65 19.79 19.21
C MET A 15 -10.90 19.19 18.58
N MET A 16 -12.06 19.23 19.26
CA MET A 16 -13.33 18.73 18.74
C MET A 16 -14.07 19.71 17.82
N CYS A 17 -13.66 21.00 17.77
CA CYS A 17 -14.35 22.03 16.98
C CYS A 17 -13.80 22.15 15.53
N SER A 18 -12.75 21.42 15.14
CA SER A 18 -12.12 21.53 13.82
C SER A 18 -12.52 20.44 12.82
N PHE A 19 -13.54 19.62 13.12
CA PHE A 19 -13.98 18.58 12.19
C PHE A 19 -15.41 18.82 11.69
N ALA A 20 -15.67 20.03 11.19
CA ALA A 20 -16.81 20.30 10.32
C ALA A 20 -16.26 20.46 8.89
N GLN A 21 -16.03 19.35 8.22
CA GLN A 21 -15.65 19.34 6.81
C GLN A 21 -16.92 19.30 5.98
N GLU A 22 -17.26 20.46 5.41
CA GLU A 22 -18.33 20.60 4.42
C GLU A 22 -18.01 19.70 3.21
N ALA A 23 -18.99 18.87 2.85
CA ALA A 23 -18.99 18.13 1.62
C ALA A 23 -19.10 19.11 0.43
N PRO A 24 -18.29 19.00 -0.61
CA PRO A 24 -18.47 19.82 -1.80
C PRO A 24 -19.70 19.37 -2.57
N SER A 25 -20.70 20.26 -2.65
CA SER A 25 -21.87 20.13 -3.50
C SER A 25 -21.43 20.10 -4.97
N SER A 26 -21.77 19.05 -5.68
CA SER A 26 -21.61 18.92 -7.12
C SER A 26 -22.43 19.98 -7.86
N PRO A 27 -21.88 20.71 -8.83
CA PRO A 27 -22.66 21.61 -9.67
C PRO A 27 -23.48 20.80 -10.68
N ILE A 28 -24.81 20.96 -10.58
CA ILE A 28 -25.76 20.52 -11.61
C ILE A 28 -25.54 21.40 -12.84
N ILE A 29 -24.95 20.84 -13.90
CA ILE A 29 -24.88 21.50 -15.20
C ILE A 29 -26.20 21.24 -15.93
N LYS A 30 -27.08 22.22 -15.87
CA LYS A 30 -28.22 22.37 -16.74
C LYS A 30 -27.85 23.41 -17.80
N GLY A 31 -27.68 22.96 -19.05
CA GLY A 31 -27.36 23.86 -20.14
C GLY A 31 -27.20 23.12 -21.45
N ARG A 32 -28.31 22.95 -22.11
CA ARG A 32 -28.50 22.65 -23.52
C ARG A 32 -27.87 23.75 -24.35
N ASP A 33 -26.93 23.42 -25.24
CA ASP A 33 -26.80 24.07 -26.53
C ASP A 33 -25.92 23.24 -27.46
N ASN A 34 -26.56 22.79 -28.55
CA ASN A 34 -25.95 22.19 -29.73
C ASN A 34 -25.16 23.27 -30.50
N LYS A 35 -23.83 23.21 -30.46
CA LYS A 35 -23.00 23.67 -31.59
C LYS A 35 -21.52 23.44 -31.28
N SER A 36 -21.00 22.40 -31.84
CA SER A 36 -19.63 22.33 -32.39
C SER A 36 -19.11 20.89 -32.39
N THR A 37 -19.61 20.13 -33.33
CA THR A 37 -18.94 18.97 -33.91
C THR A 37 -17.77 19.45 -34.77
N GLU A 38 -16.70 19.99 -34.18
CA GLU A 38 -15.47 20.24 -34.94
C GLU A 38 -14.24 20.54 -34.06
N PHE A 39 -14.10 19.89 -32.89
CA PHE A 39 -12.87 20.12 -32.11
C PHE A 39 -12.20 18.84 -31.57
N PHE A 40 -12.59 17.67 -32.08
CA PHE A 40 -11.96 16.40 -31.67
C PHE A 40 -10.97 15.82 -32.68
N LYS A 41 -10.36 16.68 -33.50
CA LYS A 41 -9.24 16.26 -34.33
C LYS A 41 -7.95 16.77 -33.67
N ASN A 42 -7.16 15.83 -33.11
CA ASN A 42 -5.83 16.01 -32.54
C ASN A 42 -5.71 16.41 -31.05
N LYS A 43 -6.47 15.80 -30.16
CA LYS A 43 -5.94 15.63 -28.82
C LYS A 43 -5.64 14.14 -28.63
N LYS A 44 -4.35 13.80 -28.89
CA LYS A 44 -3.76 12.56 -28.42
C LYS A 44 -4.14 12.43 -26.95
N LEU A 45 -5.01 11.48 -26.61
CA LEU A 45 -5.35 11.15 -25.24
C LEU A 45 -4.05 10.73 -24.55
N GLN A 46 -3.38 11.70 -23.94
CA GLN A 46 -2.50 11.40 -22.83
C GLN A 46 -3.42 11.18 -21.64
N SER A 47 -3.89 9.94 -21.50
CA SER A 47 -4.30 9.46 -20.19
C SER A 47 -3.15 9.78 -19.23
N PRO A 48 -3.43 10.28 -18.00
CA PRO A 48 -2.39 10.39 -17.01
C PRO A 48 -1.81 8.99 -16.87
N ILE A 49 -0.59 8.80 -17.37
CA ILE A 49 0.18 7.60 -17.16
C ILE A 49 0.45 7.65 -15.66
N SER A 50 -0.40 6.99 -14.87
CA SER A 50 0.02 6.57 -13.53
C SER A 50 1.41 6.01 -13.71
N PRO A 51 2.41 6.40 -12.93
CA PRO A 51 3.74 5.84 -13.05
C PRO A 51 3.56 4.33 -12.89
N MET A 52 3.51 3.64 -14.02
CA MET A 52 3.45 2.19 -14.09
C MET A 52 4.80 1.76 -13.56
N VAL A 53 4.83 1.39 -12.27
CA VAL A 53 6.03 0.82 -11.66
C VAL A 53 6.32 -0.44 -12.45
N LEU A 54 7.29 -0.33 -13.34
CA LEU A 54 7.72 -1.44 -14.19
C LEU A 54 8.46 -2.43 -13.28
N PHE A 55 7.75 -3.38 -12.72
CA PHE A 55 8.36 -4.49 -12.00
C PHE A 55 9.19 -5.31 -13.01
N SER A 56 10.48 -5.41 -12.79
CA SER A 56 11.35 -6.19 -13.66
C SER A 56 11.30 -7.68 -13.35
N GLN A 57 10.90 -8.06 -12.14
CA GLN A 57 10.87 -9.46 -11.70
C GLN A 57 9.73 -9.70 -10.69
N LYS A 58 8.96 -10.77 -10.93
CA LYS A 58 7.99 -11.31 -9.98
C LYS A 58 8.67 -12.34 -9.09
N ILE A 59 8.58 -12.16 -7.78
CA ILE A 59 9.08 -13.09 -6.77
C ILE A 59 7.90 -13.75 -6.10
N THR A 60 7.98 -15.06 -5.91
CA THR A 60 6.99 -15.85 -5.17
C THR A 60 7.67 -16.64 -4.07
N GLY A 61 6.91 -17.15 -3.13
CA GLY A 61 7.42 -18.01 -2.07
C GLY A 61 6.37 -18.30 -1.02
N VAL A 62 6.77 -19.04 0.00
CA VAL A 62 5.92 -19.39 1.14
C VAL A 62 6.60 -18.90 2.42
N VAL A 63 5.80 -18.45 3.37
CA VAL A 63 6.26 -18.06 4.70
C VAL A 63 5.88 -19.17 5.68
N TYR A 64 6.90 -19.68 6.37
CA TYR A 64 6.77 -20.75 7.35
C TYR A 64 7.00 -20.25 8.79
N THR A 65 6.49 -20.99 9.75
CA THR A 65 6.92 -20.85 11.15
C THR A 65 8.37 -21.31 11.33
N GLU A 66 8.98 -20.92 12.44
CA GLU A 66 10.29 -21.41 12.82
C GLU A 66 10.32 -22.95 12.85
N GLY A 67 11.27 -23.51 12.09
CA GLY A 67 11.35 -24.96 11.88
C GLY A 67 10.58 -25.49 10.66
N GLY A 68 9.90 -24.63 9.90
CA GLY A 68 9.32 -25.00 8.59
C GLY A 68 8.14 -25.97 8.63
N LYS A 69 7.46 -26.10 9.79
CA LYS A 69 6.38 -27.09 9.99
C LYS A 69 5.00 -26.59 9.54
N GLU A 70 4.75 -25.31 9.70
CA GLU A 70 3.45 -24.71 9.42
C GLU A 70 3.62 -23.47 8.56
N VAL A 71 2.64 -23.17 7.73
CA VAL A 71 2.60 -21.95 6.92
C VAL A 71 1.99 -20.80 7.71
N LEU A 72 2.48 -19.59 7.50
CA LEU A 72 1.94 -18.38 8.12
C LEU A 72 0.95 -17.69 7.19
N ILE A 73 -0.33 -17.77 7.53
CA ILE A 73 -1.44 -17.13 6.84
C ILE A 73 -1.54 -15.67 7.30
N GLY A 74 -1.61 -14.72 6.39
CA GLY A 74 -1.73 -13.29 6.71
C GLY A 74 -0.41 -12.65 7.19
N ALA A 75 0.73 -13.28 6.97
CA ALA A 75 2.04 -12.70 7.23
C ALA A 75 2.32 -11.55 6.25
N SER A 76 2.87 -10.46 6.74
CA SER A 76 3.27 -9.33 5.93
C SER A 76 4.65 -9.57 5.33
N VAL A 77 4.77 -9.47 4.00
CA VAL A 77 6.03 -9.57 3.26
C VAL A 77 6.31 -8.25 2.57
N ILE A 78 7.41 -7.59 2.92
CA ILE A 78 7.78 -6.27 2.39
C ILE A 78 9.18 -6.31 1.75
N GLU A 79 9.38 -5.46 0.76
CA GLU A 79 10.70 -5.15 0.22
C GLU A 79 11.38 -4.12 1.11
N VAL A 80 12.49 -4.49 1.77
CA VAL A 80 13.22 -3.60 2.69
C VAL A 80 13.69 -2.33 1.98
N GLY A 81 13.38 -1.18 2.58
CA GLY A 81 13.70 0.14 2.02
C GLY A 81 12.73 0.63 0.96
N SER A 82 11.55 0.04 0.87
CA SER A 82 10.48 0.41 -0.06
C SER A 82 9.13 0.38 0.64
N THR A 83 8.11 0.95 0.03
CA THR A 83 6.70 0.81 0.45
C THR A 83 6.00 -0.37 -0.22
N ASN A 84 6.76 -1.16 -0.99
CA ASN A 84 6.25 -2.30 -1.72
C ASN A 84 6.13 -3.52 -0.81
N GLY A 85 4.95 -4.12 -0.75
CA GLY A 85 4.66 -5.26 0.11
C GLY A 85 3.42 -6.02 -0.31
N THR A 86 3.24 -7.18 0.29
CA THR A 86 2.09 -8.08 0.10
C THR A 86 1.80 -8.84 1.39
N ILE A 87 0.73 -9.62 1.39
CA ILE A 87 0.32 -10.47 2.52
C ILE A 87 0.20 -11.91 2.01
N THR A 88 0.56 -12.89 2.84
CA THR A 88 0.41 -14.31 2.50
C THR A 88 -1.04 -14.73 2.52
N ASP A 89 -1.39 -15.65 1.61
CA ASP A 89 -2.71 -16.26 1.48
C ASP A 89 -2.93 -17.43 2.46
N ILE A 90 -4.01 -18.21 2.25
CA ILE A 90 -4.38 -19.35 3.09
C ILE A 90 -3.39 -20.52 3.05
N ASP A 91 -2.58 -20.59 2.01
CA ASP A 91 -1.52 -21.59 1.83
C ASP A 91 -0.15 -21.04 2.27
N GLY A 92 -0.13 -19.82 2.86
CA GLY A 92 1.07 -19.12 3.25
C GLY A 92 1.90 -18.60 2.06
N GLU A 93 1.34 -18.63 0.84
CA GLU A 93 2.01 -18.19 -0.38
C GLU A 93 1.94 -16.68 -0.53
N TYR A 94 2.97 -16.11 -1.14
CA TYR A 94 3.00 -14.71 -1.50
C TYR A 94 3.54 -14.46 -2.90
N SER A 95 3.19 -13.33 -3.46
CA SER A 95 3.69 -12.85 -4.75
C SER A 95 3.91 -11.35 -4.70
N ILE A 96 5.15 -10.92 -5.00
CA ILE A 96 5.55 -9.51 -4.99
C ILE A 96 6.35 -9.17 -6.24
N GLY A 97 6.06 -8.01 -6.85
CA GLY A 97 6.82 -7.50 -8.00
C GLY A 97 7.96 -6.59 -7.53
N ILE A 98 9.18 -6.82 -7.99
CA ILE A 98 10.38 -6.09 -7.57
C ILE A 98 11.14 -5.55 -8.78
N SER A 99 11.63 -4.31 -8.70
CA SER A 99 12.30 -3.65 -9.82
C SER A 99 13.76 -4.08 -10.05
N LYS A 100 14.48 -4.48 -9.01
CA LYS A 100 15.89 -4.94 -9.07
C LYS A 100 16.15 -5.95 -7.95
N ALA A 101 15.80 -7.22 -8.22
CA ALA A 101 15.80 -8.27 -7.20
C ALA A 101 17.19 -8.67 -6.66
N ASP A 102 18.23 -8.53 -7.45
CA ASP A 102 19.59 -8.98 -7.14
C ASP A 102 20.20 -8.38 -5.85
N LYS A 103 19.80 -7.15 -5.50
CA LYS A 103 20.27 -6.44 -4.31
C LYS A 103 19.20 -6.23 -3.24
N LYS A 104 18.03 -6.82 -3.43
CA LYS A 104 16.88 -6.59 -2.55
C LYS A 104 16.76 -7.66 -1.48
N ILE A 105 16.21 -7.24 -0.36
CA ILE A 105 15.93 -8.08 0.80
C ILE A 105 14.40 -8.07 1.00
N LEU A 106 13.82 -9.23 1.16
CA LEU A 106 12.45 -9.38 1.64
C LEU A 106 12.47 -9.56 3.15
N GLN A 107 11.48 -8.98 3.79
CA GLN A 107 11.25 -9.11 5.21
C GLN A 107 9.85 -9.64 5.42
N ALA A 108 9.72 -10.76 6.12
CA ALA A 108 8.45 -11.28 6.62
C ALA A 108 8.27 -10.92 8.08
N SER A 109 7.06 -10.52 8.43
CA SER A 109 6.65 -10.25 9.81
C SER A 109 5.24 -10.77 10.07
N TYR A 110 5.04 -11.33 11.26
CA TYR A 110 3.75 -11.80 11.72
C TYR A 110 3.61 -11.61 13.23
N LEU A 111 2.40 -11.35 13.71
CA LEU A 111 2.16 -11.09 15.13
C LEU A 111 2.56 -12.30 15.99
N GLY A 112 3.43 -12.07 16.98
CA GLY A 112 3.92 -13.10 17.88
C GLY A 112 5.13 -13.89 17.38
N TYR A 113 5.66 -13.54 16.21
CA TYR A 113 6.85 -14.16 15.62
C TYR A 113 7.97 -13.15 15.40
N GLU A 114 9.21 -13.63 15.39
CA GLU A 114 10.34 -12.80 15.04
C GLU A 114 10.32 -12.43 13.55
N THR A 115 10.71 -11.20 13.26
CA THR A 115 10.83 -10.72 11.89
C THR A 115 12.01 -11.40 11.19
N LYS A 116 11.75 -12.02 10.04
CA LYS A 116 12.78 -12.68 9.23
C LYS A 116 13.11 -11.89 7.98
N GLN A 117 14.38 -11.84 7.64
CA GLN A 117 14.86 -11.18 6.42
C GLN A 117 15.63 -12.17 5.55
N GLU A 118 15.37 -12.13 4.26
CA GLU A 118 16.02 -12.99 3.28
C GLU A 118 16.39 -12.21 2.01
N ARG A 119 17.64 -12.42 1.55
CA ARG A 119 18.13 -11.80 0.31
C ARG A 119 17.57 -12.53 -0.91
N ILE A 120 17.02 -11.80 -1.86
CA ILE A 120 16.44 -12.38 -3.09
C ILE A 120 17.53 -12.94 -4.00
N GLY A 121 18.57 -12.16 -4.27
CA GLY A 121 19.60 -12.52 -5.26
C GLY A 121 18.99 -12.68 -6.64
N SER A 122 19.39 -13.73 -7.35
CA SER A 122 18.85 -14.09 -8.68
C SER A 122 17.65 -15.05 -8.63
N ARG A 123 17.18 -15.37 -7.43
CA ARG A 123 16.06 -16.31 -7.22
C ARG A 123 14.73 -15.68 -7.60
N ARG A 124 13.80 -16.49 -8.11
CA ARG A 124 12.40 -16.11 -8.33
C ARG A 124 11.46 -16.69 -7.29
N VAL A 125 11.93 -17.70 -6.55
CA VAL A 125 11.23 -18.29 -5.43
C VAL A 125 12.08 -18.11 -4.18
N VAL A 126 11.51 -17.48 -3.16
CA VAL A 126 12.18 -17.18 -1.88
C VAL A 126 11.24 -17.57 -0.75
N ASN A 127 11.56 -18.62 -0.02
CA ASN A 127 10.82 -19.02 1.17
C ASN A 127 11.43 -18.36 2.40
N LEU A 128 10.59 -18.03 3.36
CA LEU A 128 10.94 -17.36 4.62
C LEU A 128 10.52 -18.26 5.79
N SER A 129 11.42 -18.50 6.74
CA SER A 129 11.16 -19.34 7.93
C SER A 129 11.89 -18.80 9.16
#